data_3196396c6c7c2dac4ebe3440e6fc162a
#
_entry.id   3196396c6c7c2dac4ebe3440e6fc162a
#
_cell.length_a   1.000
_cell.length_b   1.000
_cell.length_c   1.000
_cell.angle_alpha   90.00
_cell.angle_beta   90.00
_cell.angle_gamma   90.00
#
_symmetry.space_group_name_H-M   'P 1'
#
loop_
_entity.id
_entity.type
_entity.pdbx_description
1 polymer ?
#
loop_
_entity_poly.entity_id
_entity_poly.type
_entity_poly.pdbx_seq_one_letter_code
_entity_poly.pdbx_strand_id
1 'polypeptide(L)'
;ISLTIMPLATANALFFCSPFIITIFARFILKEEVGIQRWSAVIIGFIGVYIILNPDFNNFDYLKLLPIFAAFCYATSMIIIRKTSEKDNVYSQILQFYITGMFFCIIFYFIAGNGQYNTIDHTAAEFVLRKWFSNLEFSMPYMIIIGVVAAGAFLSIFTAYRISSPAVISPFEYTILIWAAISGWFIFDEMPSTRTFVGMLFIIMGGIYIFIRENIKEQTVVTEKPLR
;
A
#
# COMPACT_ATOMS: atom_id res chain seq x y z
N ILE A 1 12.02 0.17 -5.83
CA ILE A 1 12.64 1.49 -6.01
C ILE A 1 12.51 2.34 -4.75
N SER A 2 11.30 2.61 -4.22
CA SER A 2 11.15 3.47 -3.01
C SER A 2 12.00 2.99 -1.83
N LEU A 3 12.07 1.69 -1.59
CA LEU A 3 12.83 1.08 -0.49
C LEU A 3 14.36 1.11 -0.68
N THR A 4 14.86 1.49 -1.85
CA THR A 4 16.30 1.65 -2.09
C THR A 4 16.78 3.09 -1.88
N ILE A 5 15.86 4.03 -1.75
CA ILE A 5 16.17 5.48 -1.65
C ILE A 5 15.71 6.11 -0.34
N MET A 6 14.91 5.40 0.45
CA MET A 6 14.42 5.92 1.73
C MET A 6 14.21 4.79 2.76
N PRO A 7 14.25 5.10 4.08
CA PRO A 7 14.03 4.15 5.14
C PRO A 7 12.69 3.42 5.02
N LEU A 8 12.67 2.13 5.41
CA LEU A 8 11.49 1.25 5.31
C LEU A 8 10.24 1.86 5.95
N ALA A 9 10.37 2.43 7.14
CA ALA A 9 9.27 3.06 7.85
C ALA A 9 8.72 4.29 7.10
N THR A 10 9.59 5.10 6.50
CA THR A 10 9.20 6.30 5.73
C THR A 10 8.45 5.91 4.46
N ALA A 11 8.98 4.95 3.69
CA ALA A 11 8.33 4.47 2.46
C ALA A 11 6.95 3.89 2.73
N ASN A 12 6.82 3.05 3.77
CA ASN A 12 5.54 2.49 4.17
C ASN A 12 4.58 3.58 4.68
N ALA A 13 5.03 4.53 5.48
CA ALA A 13 4.17 5.60 5.97
C ALA A 13 3.59 6.45 4.82
N LEU A 14 4.38 6.75 3.79
CA LEU A 14 3.90 7.44 2.59
C LEU A 14 2.93 6.58 1.77
N PHE A 15 3.19 5.27 1.65
CA PHE A 15 2.27 4.33 1.01
C PHE A 15 0.91 4.28 1.71
N PHE A 16 0.87 4.51 3.03
CA PHE A 16 -0.36 4.51 3.83
C PHE A 16 -1.27 5.72 3.62
N CYS A 17 -1.02 6.56 2.61
CA CYS A 17 -2.07 7.41 2.05
C CYS A 17 -3.10 6.59 1.24
N SER A 18 -2.84 5.30 0.92
CA SER A 18 -3.73 4.45 0.12
C SER A 18 -5.15 4.31 0.67
N PRO A 19 -5.43 4.11 1.97
CA PRO A 19 -6.79 4.05 2.48
C PRO A 19 -7.59 5.35 2.26
N PHE A 20 -6.90 6.49 2.28
CA PHE A 20 -7.54 7.77 2.00
C PHE A 20 -7.88 7.90 0.51
N ILE A 21 -6.98 7.46 -0.38
CA ILE A 21 -7.24 7.41 -1.82
C ILE A 21 -8.38 6.43 -2.13
N ILE A 22 -8.42 5.26 -1.47
CA ILE A 22 -9.52 4.30 -1.59
C ILE A 22 -10.85 4.95 -1.21
N THR A 23 -10.90 5.74 -0.12
CA THR A 23 -12.09 6.47 0.31
C THR A 23 -12.56 7.46 -0.75
N ILE A 24 -11.64 8.22 -1.35
CA ILE A 24 -11.93 9.14 -2.45
C ILE A 24 -12.50 8.38 -3.65
N PHE A 25 -11.86 7.29 -4.05
CA PHE A 25 -12.30 6.47 -5.18
C PHE A 25 -13.63 5.75 -4.92
N ALA A 26 -13.89 5.30 -3.69
CA ALA A 26 -15.17 4.73 -3.32
C ALA A 26 -16.31 5.74 -3.55
N ARG A 27 -16.09 7.01 -3.22
CA ARG A 27 -17.07 8.07 -3.49
C ARG A 27 -17.31 8.29 -4.99
N PHE A 28 -16.25 8.42 -5.79
CA PHE A 28 -16.36 8.79 -7.19
C PHE A 28 -16.63 7.62 -8.13
N ILE A 29 -16.05 6.44 -7.87
CA ILE A 29 -16.12 5.28 -8.77
C ILE A 29 -17.25 4.34 -8.36
N LEU A 30 -17.38 4.03 -7.06
CA LEU A 30 -18.42 3.15 -6.53
C LEU A 30 -19.70 3.91 -6.17
N LYS A 31 -19.66 5.25 -6.18
CA LYS A 31 -20.76 6.14 -5.78
C LYS A 31 -21.27 5.90 -4.35
N GLU A 32 -20.39 5.42 -3.47
CA GLU A 32 -20.68 5.24 -2.06
C GLU A 32 -20.89 6.60 -1.37
N GLU A 33 -21.80 6.67 -0.39
CA GLU A 33 -21.97 7.86 0.40
C GLU A 33 -20.83 8.02 1.41
N VAL A 34 -20.03 9.05 1.22
CA VAL A 34 -18.90 9.40 2.09
C VAL A 34 -19.30 10.59 2.96
N GLY A 35 -19.53 10.33 4.25
CA GLY A 35 -19.88 11.36 5.22
C GLY A 35 -18.73 12.32 5.52
N ILE A 36 -19.05 13.48 6.12
CA ILE A 36 -18.05 14.51 6.50
C ILE A 36 -16.95 13.97 7.40
N GLN A 37 -17.24 12.95 8.18
CA GLN A 37 -16.29 12.31 9.08
C GLN A 37 -15.18 11.55 8.33
N ARG A 38 -15.52 10.87 7.22
CA ARG A 38 -14.51 10.24 6.35
C ARG A 38 -13.65 11.31 5.67
N TRP A 39 -14.23 12.42 5.24
CA TRP A 39 -13.48 13.53 4.66
C TRP A 39 -12.51 14.17 5.65
N SER A 40 -12.93 14.37 6.92
CA SER A 40 -12.02 14.89 7.95
C SER A 40 -10.83 13.96 8.22
N ALA A 41 -11.06 12.65 8.25
CA ALA A 41 -9.99 11.68 8.40
C ALA A 41 -9.03 11.66 7.21
N VAL A 42 -9.56 11.79 5.98
CA VAL A 42 -8.74 11.95 4.77
C VAL A 42 -7.80 13.16 4.90
N ILE A 43 -8.34 14.30 5.34
CA ILE A 43 -7.54 15.52 5.55
C ILE A 43 -6.45 15.31 6.60
N ILE A 44 -6.79 14.70 7.75
CA ILE A 44 -5.83 14.40 8.83
C ILE A 44 -4.71 13.48 8.30
N GLY A 45 -5.05 12.45 7.54
CA GLY A 45 -4.08 11.54 6.94
C GLY A 45 -3.14 12.23 5.95
N PHE A 46 -3.67 13.10 5.09
CA PHE A 46 -2.84 13.88 4.16
C PHE A 46 -1.95 14.89 4.87
N ILE A 47 -2.35 15.45 6.01
CA ILE A 47 -1.46 16.26 6.86
C ILE A 47 -0.28 15.40 7.33
N GLY A 48 -0.53 14.16 7.76
CA GLY A 48 0.53 13.21 8.13
C GLY A 48 1.52 12.96 6.98
N VAL A 49 1.01 12.71 5.78
CA VAL A 49 1.83 12.53 4.57
C VAL A 49 2.67 13.79 4.28
N TYR A 50 2.09 14.97 4.39
CA TYR A 50 2.80 16.23 4.19
C TYR A 50 3.95 16.44 5.18
N ILE A 51 3.72 16.09 6.46
CA ILE A 51 4.76 16.15 7.52
C ILE A 51 5.93 15.22 7.17
N ILE A 52 5.65 13.99 6.70
CA ILE A 52 6.68 13.01 6.35
C ILE A 52 7.47 13.46 5.12
N LEU A 53 6.78 13.92 4.08
CA LEU A 53 7.42 14.39 2.84
C LEU A 53 8.34 15.57 3.09
N ASN A 54 7.95 16.46 4.03
CA ASN A 54 8.69 17.67 4.34
C ASN A 54 9.22 18.35 3.06
N PRO A 55 8.35 18.79 2.13
CA PRO A 55 8.76 19.26 0.81
C PRO A 55 9.62 20.51 0.95
N ASP A 56 10.85 20.43 0.48
CA ASP A 56 11.69 21.60 0.23
C ASP A 56 11.49 22.00 -1.24
N PHE A 57 10.77 23.08 -1.47
CA PHE A 57 10.41 23.52 -2.83
C PHE A 57 11.61 23.94 -3.68
N ASN A 58 12.77 24.21 -3.07
CA ASN A 58 14.00 24.56 -3.79
C ASN A 58 14.79 23.32 -4.25
N ASN A 59 14.71 22.21 -3.48
CA ASN A 59 15.44 20.97 -3.76
C ASN A 59 14.53 19.76 -3.53
N PHE A 60 13.39 19.73 -4.22
CA PHE A 60 12.43 18.64 -4.06
C PHE A 60 12.88 17.37 -4.78
N ASP A 61 13.07 16.29 -4.03
CA ASP A 61 13.35 14.97 -4.58
C ASP A 61 12.04 14.30 -5.01
N TYR A 62 11.78 14.31 -6.31
CA TYR A 62 10.58 13.70 -6.92
C TYR A 62 10.47 12.20 -6.66
N LEU A 63 11.58 11.51 -6.36
CA LEU A 63 11.56 10.09 -6.06
C LEU A 63 10.82 9.77 -4.75
N LYS A 64 10.70 10.72 -3.85
CA LYS A 64 9.87 10.61 -2.63
C LYS A 64 8.37 10.50 -2.92
N LEU A 65 7.92 10.82 -4.13
CA LEU A 65 6.53 10.61 -4.56
C LEU A 65 6.23 9.18 -5.00
N LEU A 66 7.24 8.35 -5.23
CA LEU A 66 7.05 6.98 -5.70
C LEU A 66 6.16 6.12 -4.77
N PRO A 67 6.29 6.16 -3.42
CA PRO A 67 5.38 5.42 -2.54
C PRO A 67 3.93 5.89 -2.67
N ILE A 68 3.70 7.20 -2.89
CA ILE A 68 2.35 7.76 -3.09
C ILE A 68 1.77 7.29 -4.42
N PHE A 69 2.58 7.25 -5.47
CA PHE A 69 2.16 6.69 -6.75
C PHE A 69 1.83 5.18 -6.63
N ALA A 70 2.64 4.42 -5.90
CA ALA A 70 2.34 3.02 -5.59
C ALA A 70 1.02 2.88 -4.81
N ALA A 71 0.76 3.76 -3.84
CA ALA A 71 -0.49 3.82 -3.10
C ALA A 71 -1.70 4.11 -4.00
N PHE A 72 -1.55 4.99 -4.97
CA PHE A 72 -2.58 5.28 -5.97
C PHE A 72 -2.90 4.04 -6.83
N CYS A 73 -1.87 3.34 -7.32
CA CYS A 73 -2.05 2.10 -8.08
C CYS A 73 -2.71 1.01 -7.23
N TYR A 74 -2.28 0.85 -5.98
CA TYR A 74 -2.88 -0.08 -5.03
C TYR A 74 -4.36 0.24 -4.77
N ALA A 75 -4.69 1.49 -4.47
CA ALA A 75 -6.06 1.95 -4.25
C ALA A 75 -6.95 1.67 -5.48
N THR A 76 -6.43 1.93 -6.68
CA THR A 76 -7.13 1.63 -7.94
C THR A 76 -7.43 0.13 -8.04
N SER A 77 -6.44 -0.72 -7.74
CA SER A 77 -6.59 -2.17 -7.78
C SER A 77 -7.66 -2.66 -6.79
N MET A 78 -7.67 -2.15 -5.55
CA MET A 78 -8.65 -2.55 -4.54
C MET A 78 -10.09 -2.14 -4.92
N ILE A 79 -10.26 -0.97 -5.52
CA ILE A 79 -11.57 -0.53 -6.04
C ILE A 79 -12.04 -1.39 -7.21
N ILE A 80 -11.14 -1.79 -8.11
CA ILE A 80 -11.48 -2.68 -9.22
C ILE A 80 -11.90 -4.06 -8.69
N ILE A 81 -11.13 -4.64 -7.75
CA ILE A 81 -11.45 -5.92 -7.11
C ILE A 81 -12.85 -5.87 -6.49
N ARG A 82 -13.17 -4.80 -5.75
CA ARG A 82 -14.49 -4.62 -5.16
C ARG A 82 -15.59 -4.51 -6.22
N LYS A 83 -15.36 -3.71 -7.26
CA LYS A 83 -16.33 -3.50 -8.34
C LYS A 83 -16.64 -4.78 -9.13
N THR A 84 -15.66 -5.67 -9.27
CA THR A 84 -15.80 -6.95 -10.01
C THR A 84 -16.11 -8.14 -9.10
N SER A 85 -16.20 -7.94 -7.79
CA SER A 85 -16.37 -9.00 -6.79
C SER A 85 -17.64 -9.84 -6.97
N GLU A 86 -18.70 -9.28 -7.54
CA GLU A 86 -19.95 -10.00 -7.81
C GLU A 86 -19.87 -10.87 -9.06
N LYS A 87 -18.99 -10.54 -10.01
CA LYS A 87 -18.88 -11.21 -11.32
C LYS A 87 -17.77 -12.25 -11.35
N ASP A 88 -16.65 -11.98 -10.64
CA ASP A 88 -15.45 -12.78 -10.72
C ASP A 88 -15.20 -13.56 -9.41
N ASN A 89 -14.62 -14.75 -9.55
CA ASN A 89 -14.12 -15.49 -8.39
C ASN A 89 -12.81 -14.85 -7.88
N VAL A 90 -12.58 -14.89 -6.55
CA VAL A 90 -11.36 -14.38 -5.91
C VAL A 90 -10.10 -15.00 -6.51
N TYR A 91 -10.12 -16.30 -6.78
CA TYR A 91 -8.97 -16.99 -7.38
C TYR A 91 -8.66 -16.50 -8.80
N SER A 92 -9.68 -16.20 -9.59
CA SER A 92 -9.52 -15.63 -10.93
C SER A 92 -8.90 -14.23 -10.87
N GLN A 93 -9.34 -13.39 -9.95
CA GLN A 93 -8.78 -12.04 -9.75
C GLN A 93 -7.30 -12.09 -9.33
N ILE A 94 -6.96 -12.97 -8.39
CA ILE A 94 -5.58 -13.14 -7.94
C ILE A 94 -4.70 -13.71 -9.07
N LEU A 95 -5.20 -14.73 -9.79
CA LEU A 95 -4.47 -15.32 -10.90
C LEU A 95 -4.20 -14.29 -12.00
N GLN A 96 -5.19 -13.48 -12.36
CA GLN A 96 -5.03 -12.41 -13.34
C GLN A 96 -4.04 -11.35 -12.89
N PHE A 97 -4.04 -10.98 -11.60
CA PHE A 97 -3.07 -10.06 -11.02
C PHE A 97 -1.64 -10.60 -11.16
N TYR A 98 -1.39 -11.86 -10.81
CA TYR A 98 -0.07 -12.47 -10.92
C TYR A 98 0.37 -12.69 -12.38
N ILE A 99 -0.54 -13.12 -13.27
CA ILE A 99 -0.22 -13.30 -14.70
C ILE A 99 0.17 -11.95 -15.31
N THR A 100 -0.58 -10.89 -15.00
CA THR A 100 -0.29 -9.55 -15.50
C THR A 100 1.07 -9.06 -14.97
N GLY A 101 1.33 -9.22 -13.67
CA GLY A 101 2.62 -8.88 -13.07
C GLY A 101 3.77 -9.66 -13.71
N MET A 102 3.62 -10.98 -13.89
CA MET A 102 4.62 -11.83 -14.52
C MET A 102 4.89 -11.41 -15.97
N PHE A 103 3.85 -11.07 -16.72
CA PHE A 103 3.99 -10.58 -18.10
C PHE A 103 4.85 -9.32 -18.17
N PHE A 104 4.59 -8.32 -17.32
CA PHE A 104 5.43 -7.12 -17.26
C PHE A 104 6.85 -7.39 -16.78
N CYS A 105 7.04 -8.30 -15.81
CA CYS A 105 8.38 -8.70 -15.36
C CYS A 105 9.17 -9.38 -16.49
N ILE A 106 8.54 -10.24 -17.28
CA ILE A 106 9.18 -10.90 -18.42
C ILE A 106 9.58 -9.88 -19.48
N ILE A 107 8.69 -8.95 -19.85
CA ILE A 107 9.02 -7.88 -20.80
C ILE A 107 10.21 -7.06 -20.29
N PHE A 108 10.18 -6.66 -19.02
CA PHE A 108 11.24 -5.88 -18.42
C PHE A 108 12.57 -6.66 -18.39
N TYR A 109 12.52 -7.97 -18.11
CA TYR A 109 13.72 -8.83 -18.16
C TYR A 109 14.36 -8.86 -19.55
N PHE A 110 13.57 -8.98 -20.62
CA PHE A 110 14.10 -8.95 -21.97
C PHE A 110 14.71 -7.60 -22.36
N ILE A 111 14.19 -6.50 -21.81
CA ILE A 111 14.67 -5.16 -22.10
C ILE A 111 15.94 -4.83 -21.27
N ALA A 112 15.92 -5.10 -19.97
CA ALA A 112 16.91 -4.57 -19.03
C ALA A 112 17.55 -5.63 -18.10
N GLY A 113 17.06 -6.87 -18.10
CA GLY A 113 17.47 -7.90 -17.14
C GLY A 113 18.91 -8.42 -17.30
N ASN A 114 19.57 -8.14 -18.42
CA ASN A 114 20.98 -8.48 -18.66
C ASN A 114 21.98 -7.49 -18.02
N GLY A 115 21.49 -6.37 -17.47
CA GLY A 115 22.31 -5.36 -16.80
C GLY A 115 22.98 -4.36 -17.74
N GLN A 116 22.66 -4.35 -19.05
CA GLN A 116 23.31 -3.46 -20.03
C GLN A 116 23.05 -1.96 -19.78
N TYR A 117 21.97 -1.63 -19.09
CA TYR A 117 21.60 -0.25 -18.74
C TYR A 117 22.07 0.19 -17.35
N ASN A 118 22.83 -0.66 -16.65
CA ASN A 118 23.36 -0.34 -15.32
C ASN A 118 24.58 0.59 -15.40
N THR A 119 24.41 1.73 -16.06
CA THR A 119 25.45 2.77 -16.26
C THR A 119 25.13 4.07 -15.50
N ILE A 120 23.99 4.09 -14.79
CA ILE A 120 23.50 5.28 -14.11
C ILE A 120 23.94 5.22 -12.65
N ASP A 121 24.74 6.19 -12.23
CA ASP A 121 25.20 6.37 -10.82
C ASP A 121 24.07 6.84 -9.91
N HIS A 122 23.02 6.02 -9.79
CA HIS A 122 21.89 6.29 -8.89
C HIS A 122 21.43 4.98 -8.25
N THR A 123 21.40 4.92 -6.91
CA THR A 123 21.10 3.71 -6.13
C THR A 123 19.80 3.01 -6.56
N ALA A 124 18.76 3.76 -6.88
CA ALA A 124 17.50 3.18 -7.32
C ALA A 124 17.60 2.57 -8.72
N ALA A 125 18.33 3.21 -9.65
CA ALA A 125 18.54 2.71 -10.99
C ALA A 125 19.43 1.47 -10.96
N GLU A 126 20.51 1.48 -10.21
CA GLU A 126 21.38 0.32 -9.99
C GLU A 126 20.59 -0.90 -9.50
N PHE A 127 19.72 -0.73 -8.51
CA PHE A 127 18.91 -1.83 -7.99
C PHE A 127 18.00 -2.46 -9.06
N VAL A 128 17.36 -1.65 -9.90
CA VAL A 128 16.39 -2.12 -10.90
C VAL A 128 17.09 -2.66 -12.16
N LEU A 129 18.21 -2.02 -12.57
CA LEU A 129 18.91 -2.30 -13.83
C LEU A 129 20.06 -3.27 -13.68
N ARG A 130 20.39 -3.71 -12.44
CA ARG A 130 21.40 -4.75 -12.22
C ARG A 130 21.05 -6.03 -12.95
N LYS A 131 22.06 -6.82 -13.27
CA LYS A 131 21.86 -8.14 -13.87
C LYS A 131 20.99 -9.03 -12.99
N TRP A 132 19.86 -9.50 -13.51
CA TRP A 132 18.96 -10.40 -12.82
C TRP A 132 19.54 -11.81 -12.76
N PHE A 133 19.17 -12.56 -11.75
CA PHE A 133 19.59 -13.96 -11.55
C PHE A 133 21.13 -14.18 -11.46
N SER A 134 21.90 -13.17 -11.06
CA SER A 134 23.35 -13.29 -10.91
C SER A 134 23.77 -14.30 -9.83
N ASN A 135 22.98 -14.47 -8.76
CA ASN A 135 23.20 -15.39 -7.63
C ASN A 135 21.97 -16.26 -7.37
N LEU A 136 21.54 -16.99 -8.39
CA LEU A 136 20.26 -17.72 -8.35
C LEU A 136 20.23 -18.79 -7.25
N GLU A 137 21.31 -19.57 -7.07
CA GLU A 137 21.38 -20.63 -6.06
C GLU A 137 21.15 -20.10 -4.65
N PHE A 138 21.78 -18.98 -4.31
CA PHE A 138 21.60 -18.34 -3.00
C PHE A 138 20.21 -17.71 -2.85
N SER A 139 19.66 -17.13 -3.90
CA SER A 139 18.41 -16.37 -3.85
C SER A 139 17.16 -17.24 -3.96
N MET A 140 17.24 -18.43 -4.57
CA MET A 140 16.09 -19.31 -4.82
C MET A 140 15.26 -19.64 -3.57
N PRO A 141 15.86 -20.10 -2.43
CA PRO A 141 15.07 -20.42 -1.26
C PRO A 141 14.27 -19.22 -0.74
N TYR A 142 14.89 -18.05 -0.72
CA TYR A 142 14.22 -16.81 -0.30
C TYR A 142 13.09 -16.40 -1.25
N MET A 143 13.30 -16.53 -2.56
CA MET A 143 12.26 -16.23 -3.57
C MET A 143 11.05 -17.16 -3.40
N ILE A 144 11.27 -18.46 -3.15
CA ILE A 144 10.18 -19.42 -2.93
C ILE A 144 9.40 -19.05 -1.64
N ILE A 145 10.10 -18.79 -0.54
CA ILE A 145 9.45 -18.41 0.74
C ILE A 145 8.64 -17.14 0.57
N ILE A 146 9.22 -16.09 -0.03
CA ILE A 146 8.53 -14.83 -0.29
C ILE A 146 7.31 -15.05 -1.20
N GLY A 147 7.46 -15.87 -2.25
CA GLY A 147 6.35 -16.19 -3.16
C GLY A 147 5.19 -16.88 -2.46
N VAL A 148 5.44 -17.87 -1.61
CA VAL A 148 4.41 -18.58 -0.84
C VAL A 148 3.72 -17.63 0.16
N VAL A 149 4.50 -16.86 0.92
CA VAL A 149 3.98 -15.89 1.89
C VAL A 149 3.15 -14.81 1.19
N ALA A 150 3.65 -14.28 0.07
CA ALA A 150 2.93 -13.28 -0.73
C ALA A 150 1.61 -13.84 -1.28
N ALA A 151 1.60 -15.08 -1.78
CA ALA A 151 0.39 -15.72 -2.28
C ALA A 151 -0.69 -15.81 -1.19
N GLY A 152 -0.32 -16.25 0.02
CA GLY A 152 -1.21 -16.30 1.18
C GLY A 152 -1.71 -14.91 1.61
N ALA A 153 -0.83 -13.93 1.65
CA ALA A 153 -1.17 -12.56 2.01
C ALA A 153 -2.15 -11.93 1.01
N PHE A 154 -1.90 -12.07 -0.30
CA PHE A 154 -2.81 -11.54 -1.33
C PHE A 154 -4.15 -12.27 -1.34
N LEU A 155 -4.18 -13.60 -1.12
CA LEU A 155 -5.43 -14.32 -0.99
C LEU A 155 -6.26 -13.78 0.18
N SER A 156 -5.62 -13.55 1.32
CA SER A 156 -6.28 -13.03 2.52
C SER A 156 -6.83 -11.62 2.31
N ILE A 157 -6.01 -10.71 1.77
CA ILE A 157 -6.41 -9.32 1.60
C ILE A 157 -7.50 -9.17 0.51
N PHE A 158 -7.38 -9.89 -0.62
CA PHE A 158 -8.39 -9.87 -1.66
C PHE A 158 -9.73 -10.41 -1.15
N THR A 159 -9.70 -11.52 -0.39
CA THR A 159 -10.90 -12.08 0.24
C THR A 159 -11.51 -11.07 1.21
N ALA A 160 -10.71 -10.43 2.06
CA ALA A 160 -11.19 -9.43 3.01
C ALA A 160 -11.92 -8.28 2.29
N TYR A 161 -11.31 -7.69 1.25
CA TYR A 161 -11.93 -6.60 0.49
C TYR A 161 -13.20 -7.00 -0.30
N ARG A 162 -13.38 -8.30 -0.55
CA ARG A 162 -14.61 -8.82 -1.18
C ARG A 162 -15.77 -8.97 -0.20
N ILE A 163 -15.49 -9.46 1.00
CA ILE A 163 -16.53 -9.81 2.00
C ILE A 163 -16.87 -8.64 2.93
N SER A 164 -16.00 -7.65 3.06
CA SER A 164 -16.20 -6.55 3.99
C SER A 164 -15.99 -5.18 3.33
N SER A 165 -16.49 -4.11 3.97
CA SER A 165 -16.26 -2.76 3.47
C SER A 165 -14.80 -2.34 3.64
N PRO A 166 -14.23 -1.56 2.71
CA PRO A 166 -12.86 -1.05 2.84
C PRO A 166 -12.60 -0.30 4.14
N ALA A 167 -13.61 0.36 4.68
CA ALA A 167 -13.53 1.10 5.92
C ALA A 167 -13.30 0.22 7.15
N VAL A 168 -13.79 -1.02 7.15
CA VAL A 168 -13.55 -1.99 8.22
C VAL A 168 -12.15 -2.60 8.10
N ILE A 169 -11.65 -2.79 6.87
CA ILE A 169 -10.37 -3.47 6.62
C ILE A 169 -9.19 -2.52 6.81
N SER A 170 -9.30 -1.29 6.31
CA SER A 170 -8.19 -0.34 6.28
C SER A 170 -7.51 -0.07 7.63
N PRO A 171 -8.19 -0.08 8.79
CA PRO A 171 -7.51 0.06 10.09
C PRO A 171 -6.54 -1.08 10.40
N PHE A 172 -6.83 -2.29 9.95
CA PHE A 172 -5.94 -3.43 10.14
C PHE A 172 -4.66 -3.30 9.30
N GLU A 173 -4.73 -2.62 8.16
CA GLU A 173 -3.56 -2.35 7.34
C GLU A 173 -2.55 -1.44 8.06
N TYR A 174 -2.99 -0.54 8.95
CA TYR A 174 -2.06 0.31 9.72
C TYR A 174 -1.12 -0.47 10.64
N THR A 175 -1.42 -1.72 10.96
CA THR A 175 -0.52 -2.58 11.74
C THR A 175 0.83 -2.76 11.04
N ILE A 176 0.88 -2.67 9.71
CA ILE A 176 2.14 -2.81 8.97
C ILE A 176 3.12 -1.65 9.27
N LEU A 177 2.64 -0.47 9.68
CA LEU A 177 3.52 0.63 10.10
C LEU A 177 4.33 0.25 11.34
N ILE A 178 3.72 -0.48 12.26
CA ILE A 178 4.39 -0.99 13.46
C ILE A 178 5.45 -2.01 13.04
N TRP A 179 5.08 -2.95 12.17
CA TRP A 179 6.02 -3.95 11.65
C TRP A 179 7.13 -3.35 10.81
N ALA A 180 6.83 -2.32 10.01
CA ALA A 180 7.83 -1.61 9.22
C ALA A 180 8.83 -0.86 10.10
N ALA A 181 8.38 -0.22 11.20
CA ALA A 181 9.26 0.45 12.14
C ALA A 181 10.15 -0.56 12.90
N ILE A 182 9.56 -1.67 13.37
CA ILE A 182 10.29 -2.75 14.05
C ILE A 182 11.32 -3.38 13.11
N SER A 183 10.92 -3.76 11.92
CA SER A 183 11.81 -4.39 10.94
C SER A 183 12.90 -3.43 10.45
N GLY A 184 12.56 -2.16 10.26
CA GLY A 184 13.52 -1.11 9.91
C GLY A 184 14.62 -1.01 10.96
N TRP A 185 14.24 -1.00 12.24
CA TRP A 185 15.19 -0.91 13.34
C TRP A 185 16.01 -2.20 13.51
N PHE A 186 15.36 -3.37 13.61
CA PHE A 186 16.06 -4.62 13.96
C PHE A 186 16.83 -5.25 12.79
N ILE A 187 16.39 -5.06 11.54
CA ILE A 187 16.99 -5.73 10.37
C ILE A 187 17.90 -4.78 9.59
N PHE A 188 17.50 -3.51 9.48
CA PHE A 188 18.19 -2.53 8.64
C PHE A 188 18.96 -1.47 9.45
N ASP A 189 18.87 -1.50 10.79
CA ASP A 189 19.46 -0.49 11.69
C ASP A 189 18.99 0.94 11.36
N GLU A 190 17.77 1.06 10.83
CA GLU A 190 17.15 2.32 10.42
C GLU A 190 16.10 2.79 11.42
N MET A 191 16.41 3.86 12.16
CA MET A 191 15.42 4.52 13.04
C MET A 191 14.59 5.52 12.26
N PRO A 192 13.23 5.49 12.39
CA PRO A 192 12.38 6.51 11.79
C PRO A 192 12.74 7.89 12.33
N SER A 193 12.82 8.88 11.46
CA SER A 193 13.01 10.26 11.90
C SER A 193 11.84 10.73 12.76
N THR A 194 12.06 11.72 13.64
CA THR A 194 10.99 12.31 14.46
C THR A 194 9.81 12.79 13.61
N ARG A 195 10.06 13.32 12.41
CA ARG A 195 9.03 13.75 11.46
C ARG A 195 8.22 12.57 10.93
N THR A 196 8.90 11.48 10.55
CA THR A 196 8.25 10.24 10.11
C THR A 196 7.36 9.70 11.23
N PHE A 197 7.84 9.70 12.47
CA PHE A 197 7.06 9.25 13.62
C PHE A 197 5.81 10.09 13.87
N VAL A 198 5.94 11.42 13.85
CA VAL A 198 4.81 12.35 13.99
C VAL A 198 3.80 12.15 12.85
N GLY A 199 4.26 12.08 11.61
CA GLY A 199 3.38 11.86 10.47
C GLY A 199 2.64 10.52 10.51
N MET A 200 3.32 9.44 10.96
CA MET A 200 2.67 8.15 11.20
C MET A 200 1.55 8.23 12.23
N LEU A 201 1.74 8.98 13.31
CA LEU A 201 0.70 9.20 14.33
C LEU A 201 -0.54 9.87 13.72
N PHE A 202 -0.38 10.88 12.86
CA PHE A 202 -1.50 11.52 12.16
C PHE A 202 -2.23 10.54 11.23
N ILE A 203 -1.51 9.72 10.48
CA ILE A 203 -2.08 8.71 9.58
C ILE A 203 -2.88 7.69 10.39
N ILE A 204 -2.30 7.13 11.46
CA ILE A 204 -2.95 6.16 12.34
C ILE A 204 -4.20 6.76 13.00
N MET A 205 -4.10 7.99 13.52
CA MET A 205 -5.26 8.67 14.13
C MET A 205 -6.40 8.86 13.13
N GLY A 206 -6.09 9.27 11.89
CA GLY A 206 -7.07 9.38 10.82
C GLY A 206 -7.77 8.05 10.53
N GLY A 207 -7.01 6.97 10.45
CA GLY A 207 -7.53 5.62 10.21
C GLY A 207 -8.40 5.09 11.36
N ILE A 208 -7.93 5.21 12.59
CA ILE A 208 -8.70 4.80 13.79
C ILE A 208 -9.98 5.62 13.91
N TYR A 209 -9.94 6.91 13.60
CA TYR A 209 -11.13 7.76 13.64
C TYR A 209 -12.22 7.28 12.68
N ILE A 210 -11.87 6.89 11.44
CA ILE A 210 -12.81 6.30 10.49
C ILE A 210 -13.42 5.02 11.07
N PHE A 211 -12.56 4.12 11.55
CA PHE A 211 -12.99 2.82 12.07
C PHE A 211 -14.01 2.93 13.21
N ILE A 212 -13.72 3.76 14.22
CA ILE A 212 -14.62 3.94 15.36
C ILE A 212 -15.98 4.48 14.89
N ARG A 213 -15.98 5.43 13.98
CA ARG A 213 -17.22 6.08 13.51
C ARG A 213 -18.06 5.16 12.63
N GLU A 214 -17.46 4.28 11.85
CA GLU A 214 -18.21 3.33 11.03
C GLU A 214 -18.83 2.22 11.86
N ASN A 215 -18.11 1.67 12.83
CA ASN A 215 -18.69 0.70 13.76
C ASN A 215 -19.92 1.26 14.52
N ILE A 216 -19.89 2.52 14.91
CA ILE A 216 -21.05 3.17 15.57
C ILE A 216 -22.24 3.26 14.60
N LYS A 217 -22.00 3.57 13.31
CA LYS A 217 -23.08 3.67 12.31
C LYS A 217 -23.71 2.30 12.01
N GLU A 218 -22.92 1.24 11.87
CA GLU A 218 -23.44 -0.11 11.65
C GLU A 218 -24.29 -0.60 12.83
N GLN A 219 -23.88 -0.30 14.06
CA GLN A 219 -24.66 -0.66 15.25
C GLN A 219 -26.00 0.06 15.34
N THR A 220 -26.07 1.34 14.98
CA THR A 220 -27.33 2.10 14.97
C THR A 220 -28.32 1.61 13.92
N VAL A 221 -27.84 1.19 12.75
CA VAL A 221 -28.71 0.64 11.68
C VAL A 221 -29.28 -0.74 12.04
N VAL A 222 -28.54 -1.56 12.79
CA VAL A 222 -29.02 -2.88 13.25
C VAL A 222 -30.08 -2.76 14.34
N THR A 223 -29.99 -1.73 15.20
CA THR A 223 -30.98 -1.48 16.28
C THR A 223 -32.26 -0.80 15.79
N GLU A 224 -32.25 -0.14 14.65
CA GLU A 224 -33.45 0.55 14.08
C GLU A 224 -34.35 -0.36 13.21
N LYS A 225 -33.92 -1.61 12.89
CA LYS A 225 -34.78 -2.59 12.22
C LYS A 225 -35.36 -3.55 13.25
N PRO A 226 -36.61 -3.34 13.74
CA PRO A 226 -37.25 -4.38 14.55
C PRO A 226 -37.48 -5.60 13.67
N LEU A 227 -37.06 -6.76 14.20
CA LEU A 227 -37.35 -8.06 13.64
C LEU A 227 -38.88 -8.20 13.47
N ARG A 228 -39.38 -8.20 12.24
CA ARG A 228 -40.69 -8.64 11.86
C ARG A 228 -40.62 -10.09 11.42
#